data_f14d802f216cd2be1ca050b5a70da025
#
_entry.id   f14d802f216cd2be1ca050b5a70da025
#
_cell.length_a   1.000
_cell.length_b   1.000
_cell.length_c   1.000
_cell.angle_alpha   90.00
_cell.angle_beta   90.00
_cell.angle_gamma   90.00
#
_symmetry.space_group_name_H-M   'P 1'
#
loop_
_entity.id
_entity.type
_entity.pdbx_description
1 polymer ?
#
loop_
_entity_poly.entity_id
_entity_poly.type
_entity_poly.pdbx_seq_one_letter_code
_entity_poly.pdbx_strand_id
1 'polypeptide(L)'
;MYLLIAVINNEELLDELITGWLDMGITGATVVETTDLLQLISHHIPIFAGFRALTTGGQQHNKTLFTGIESRESLDQAVAYLEMLCRQTGKPHQGVYFVAPLQALGRLGLEIDPDQHRNHIEKKIGKPVAEKSSEDSK
;
A
#
# COMPACT_ATOMS: atom_id res chain seq x y z
N MET A 1 1.20 14.85 11.35
CA MET A 1 0.40 13.75 10.81
C MET A 1 0.24 13.94 9.30
N TYR A 2 0.27 12.86 8.58
CA TYR A 2 0.32 12.89 7.12
C TYR A 2 -0.60 11.83 6.53
N LEU A 3 -1.18 12.13 5.37
CA LEU A 3 -1.85 11.16 4.52
C LEU A 3 -0.90 10.80 3.38
N LEU A 4 -0.49 9.55 3.35
CA LEU A 4 0.25 9.01 2.21
C LEU A 4 -0.72 8.27 1.31
N ILE A 5 -0.76 8.68 0.05
CA ILE A 5 -1.55 8.03 -1.00
C ILE A 5 -0.55 7.47 -2.01
N ALA A 6 -0.55 6.17 -2.21
CA ALA A 6 0.32 5.51 -3.18
C ALA A 6 -0.54 4.81 -4.23
N VAL A 7 -0.39 5.21 -5.48
CA VAL A 7 -1.05 4.58 -6.62
C VAL A 7 -0.06 3.62 -7.28
N ILE A 8 -0.32 2.34 -7.23
CA ILE A 8 0.59 1.30 -7.69
C ILE A 8 0.05 0.64 -8.95
N ASN A 9 0.78 0.80 -10.05
CA ASN A 9 0.45 0.19 -11.34
C ASN A 9 1.03 -1.22 -11.48
N ASN A 10 2.12 -1.51 -10.77
CA ASN A 10 2.78 -2.80 -10.82
C ASN A 10 2.35 -3.66 -9.63
N GLU A 11 1.49 -4.64 -9.88
CA GLU A 11 0.95 -5.52 -8.83
C GLU A 11 2.04 -6.37 -8.15
N GLU A 12 3.14 -6.64 -8.82
CA GLU A 12 4.26 -7.38 -8.23
C GLU A 12 4.85 -6.66 -7.01
N LEU A 13 4.78 -5.33 -6.98
CA LEU A 13 5.26 -4.53 -5.86
C LEU A 13 4.35 -4.58 -4.64
N LEU A 14 3.07 -4.86 -4.85
CA LEU A 14 2.06 -4.66 -3.80
C LEU A 14 2.30 -5.54 -2.59
N ASP A 15 2.58 -6.82 -2.79
CA ASP A 15 2.79 -7.77 -1.70
C ASP A 15 4.02 -7.42 -0.88
N GLU A 16 5.12 -7.08 -1.54
CA GLU A 16 6.36 -6.67 -0.86
C GLU A 16 6.17 -5.34 -0.15
N LEU A 17 5.48 -4.40 -0.76
CA LEU A 17 5.19 -3.09 -0.16
C LEU A 17 4.38 -3.23 1.12
N ILE A 18 3.30 -3.99 1.07
CA ILE A 18 2.44 -4.23 2.23
C ILE A 18 3.23 -4.92 3.35
N THR A 19 4.00 -5.95 3.01
CA THR A 19 4.82 -6.67 3.98
C THR A 19 5.85 -5.76 4.64
N GLY A 20 6.56 -4.97 3.85
CA GLY A 20 7.56 -4.04 4.38
C GLY A 20 6.96 -2.94 5.25
N TRP A 21 5.82 -2.40 4.86
CA TRP A 21 5.13 -1.41 5.67
C TRP A 21 4.64 -1.99 6.99
N LEU A 22 4.14 -3.23 6.99
CA LEU A 22 3.78 -3.93 8.24
C LEU A 22 4.99 -4.08 9.16
N ASP A 23 6.14 -4.44 8.64
CA ASP A 23 7.38 -4.58 9.40
C ASP A 23 7.86 -3.23 9.97
N MET A 24 7.53 -2.13 9.33
CA MET A 24 7.79 -0.78 9.80
C MET A 24 6.76 -0.28 10.82
N GLY A 25 5.74 -1.08 11.14
CA GLY A 25 4.66 -0.69 12.05
C GLY A 25 3.51 0.08 11.38
N ILE A 26 3.48 0.15 10.07
CA ILE A 26 2.37 0.77 9.33
C ILE A 26 1.30 -0.29 9.10
N THR A 27 0.31 -0.31 9.99
CA THR A 27 -0.73 -1.35 10.00
C THR A 27 -2.08 -0.89 9.46
N GLY A 28 -2.25 0.40 9.27
CA GLY A 28 -3.52 1.01 8.90
C GLY A 28 -3.55 1.53 7.48
N ALA A 29 -3.39 0.67 6.50
CA ALA A 29 -3.55 1.05 5.10
C ALA A 29 -4.87 0.50 4.52
N THR A 30 -5.56 1.34 3.76
CA THR A 30 -6.74 0.94 2.99
C THR A 30 -6.34 0.82 1.53
N VAL A 31 -6.66 -0.31 0.92
CA VAL A 31 -6.35 -0.57 -0.49
C VAL A 31 -7.64 -0.52 -1.30
N VAL A 32 -7.63 0.28 -2.35
CA VAL A 32 -8.76 0.45 -3.26
C VAL A 32 -8.30 0.15 -4.68
N GLU A 33 -9.13 -0.58 -5.42
CA GLU A 33 -8.91 -0.77 -6.85
C GLU A 33 -9.32 0.51 -7.58
N THR A 34 -8.43 1.04 -8.42
CA THR A 34 -8.60 2.32 -9.09
C THR A 34 -8.28 2.22 -10.58
N THR A 35 -8.68 3.24 -11.35
CA THR A 35 -8.45 3.32 -12.78
C THR A 35 -7.77 4.65 -13.11
N ASP A 36 -6.71 4.59 -13.88
CA ASP A 36 -5.99 5.74 -14.36
C ASP A 36 -6.78 6.51 -15.42
N LEU A 37 -6.60 7.84 -15.45
CA LEU A 37 -7.26 8.71 -16.43
C LEU A 37 -6.99 8.28 -17.88
N LEU A 38 -5.74 7.97 -18.20
CA LEU A 38 -5.38 7.55 -19.55
C LEU A 38 -6.02 6.22 -19.95
N GLN A 39 -6.19 5.30 -19.01
CA GLN A 39 -6.90 4.05 -19.24
C GLN A 39 -8.40 4.30 -19.49
N LEU A 40 -8.99 5.18 -18.70
CA LEU A 40 -10.38 5.55 -18.86
C LEU A 40 -10.64 6.18 -20.25
N ILE A 41 -9.77 7.11 -20.63
CA ILE A 41 -9.85 7.77 -21.94
C ILE A 41 -9.64 6.76 -23.07
N SER A 42 -8.68 5.88 -22.97
CA SER A 42 -8.40 4.88 -24.01
C SER A 42 -9.54 3.88 -24.21
N HIS A 43 -10.34 3.63 -23.17
CA HIS A 43 -11.50 2.76 -23.23
C HIS A 43 -12.72 3.42 -23.83
N HIS A 44 -12.95 4.70 -23.49
CA HIS A 44 -14.19 5.40 -23.86
C HIS A 44 -14.06 6.26 -25.12
N ILE A 45 -12.84 6.63 -25.49
CA ILE A 45 -12.56 7.46 -26.66
C ILE A 45 -11.65 6.68 -27.61
N PRO A 46 -12.19 6.19 -28.76
CA PRO A 46 -11.44 5.34 -29.69
C PRO A 46 -10.14 5.95 -30.22
N ILE A 47 -10.10 7.28 -30.37
CA ILE A 47 -8.90 7.99 -30.85
C ILE A 47 -7.67 7.79 -29.93
N PHE A 48 -7.91 7.50 -28.65
CA PHE A 48 -6.86 7.26 -27.66
C PHE A 48 -6.56 5.78 -27.44
N ALA A 49 -7.19 4.87 -28.18
CA ALA A 49 -6.97 3.44 -28.03
C ALA A 49 -5.50 3.02 -28.20
N GLY A 50 -4.74 3.76 -29.04
CA GLY A 50 -3.31 3.53 -29.23
C GLY A 50 -2.43 3.86 -28.00
N PHE A 51 -2.90 4.71 -27.10
CA PHE A 51 -2.17 5.05 -25.88
C PHE A 51 -2.21 3.95 -24.83
N ARG A 52 -3.10 3.00 -24.96
CA ARG A 52 -3.22 1.87 -24.05
C ARG A 52 -1.93 1.06 -23.94
N ALA A 53 -1.24 0.86 -25.05
CA ALA A 53 0.03 0.14 -25.10
C ALA A 53 1.19 0.93 -24.48
N LEU A 54 1.07 2.27 -24.42
CA LEU A 54 2.11 3.15 -23.90
C LEU A 54 2.04 3.35 -22.38
N THR A 55 0.86 3.17 -21.78
CA THR A 55 0.64 3.58 -20.40
C THR A 55 0.89 2.48 -19.38
N THR A 56 0.47 1.26 -19.61
CA THR A 56 0.52 0.21 -18.56
C THR A 56 0.78 -1.19 -19.07
N GLY A 57 1.29 -1.36 -20.28
CA GLY A 57 1.48 -2.70 -20.83
C GLY A 57 0.19 -3.52 -20.93
N GLY A 58 -0.96 -2.87 -21.05
CA GLY A 58 -2.26 -3.53 -21.15
C GLY A 58 -3.00 -3.71 -19.83
N GLN A 59 -2.43 -3.33 -18.71
CA GLN A 59 -3.14 -3.37 -17.41
C GLN A 59 -4.21 -2.29 -17.36
N GLN A 60 -5.43 -2.69 -16.99
CA GLN A 60 -6.60 -1.80 -16.95
C GLN A 60 -6.82 -1.15 -15.58
N HIS A 61 -6.19 -1.69 -14.53
CA HIS A 61 -6.42 -1.28 -13.16
C HIS A 61 -5.11 -1.11 -12.40
N ASN A 62 -5.13 -0.20 -11.46
CA ASN A 62 -4.08 -0.03 -10.46
C ASN A 62 -4.67 -0.18 -9.06
N LYS A 63 -3.81 -0.19 -8.06
CA LYS A 63 -4.21 -0.22 -6.65
C LYS A 63 -3.79 1.09 -6.00
N THR A 64 -4.70 1.70 -5.27
CA THR A 64 -4.40 2.90 -4.50
C THR A 64 -4.46 2.59 -3.02
N LEU A 65 -3.38 2.89 -2.31
CA LEU A 65 -3.27 2.71 -0.87
C LEU A 65 -3.39 4.06 -0.19
N PHE A 66 -4.23 4.11 0.85
CA PHE A 66 -4.38 5.28 1.71
C PHE A 66 -3.89 4.91 3.10
N THR A 67 -2.95 5.65 3.63
CA THR A 67 -2.48 5.42 5.01
C THR A 67 -2.21 6.72 5.74
N GLY A 68 -2.72 6.81 6.96
CA GLY A 68 -2.40 7.89 7.88
C GLY A 68 -1.12 7.58 8.64
N ILE A 69 -0.18 8.51 8.65
CA ILE A 69 1.12 8.34 9.28
C ILE A 69 1.32 9.46 10.31
N GLU A 70 1.65 9.09 11.54
CA GLU A 70 1.70 10.03 12.65
C GLU A 70 2.98 10.87 12.67
N SER A 71 4.13 10.33 12.26
CA SER A 71 5.41 11.00 12.34
C SER A 71 6.07 11.21 10.99
N ARG A 72 6.88 12.25 10.90
CA ARG A 72 7.70 12.52 9.71
C ARG A 72 8.70 11.40 9.44
N GLU A 73 9.28 10.86 10.49
CA GLU A 73 10.24 9.76 10.40
C GLU A 73 9.61 8.52 9.75
N SER A 74 8.44 8.12 10.22
CA SER A 74 7.71 6.98 9.63
C SER A 74 7.31 7.24 8.20
N LEU A 75 6.92 8.46 7.86
CA LEU A 75 6.61 8.85 6.49
C LEU A 75 7.82 8.71 5.58
N ASP A 76 8.97 9.25 6.00
CA ASP A 76 10.19 9.19 5.21
C ASP A 76 10.66 7.75 4.98
N GLN A 77 10.54 6.90 5.99
CA GLN A 77 10.83 5.47 5.86
C GLN A 77 9.88 4.76 4.90
N ALA A 78 8.60 5.04 4.98
CA ALA A 78 7.59 4.44 4.11
C ALA A 78 7.81 4.81 2.64
N VAL A 79 8.09 6.07 2.38
CA VAL A 79 8.37 6.59 1.03
C VAL A 79 9.69 6.04 0.50
N ALA A 80 10.74 6.03 1.30
CA ALA A 80 12.03 5.50 0.91
C ALA A 80 11.95 4.02 0.54
N TYR A 81 11.17 3.24 1.28
CA TYR A 81 10.95 1.83 0.98
C TYR A 81 10.21 1.64 -0.35
N LEU A 82 9.16 2.42 -0.59
CA LEU A 82 8.43 2.40 -1.85
C LEU A 82 9.35 2.73 -3.04
N GLU A 83 10.14 3.77 -2.93
CA GLU A 83 11.09 4.17 -3.96
C GLU A 83 12.16 3.10 -4.20
N MET A 84 12.65 2.46 -3.15
CA MET A 84 13.62 1.37 -3.24
C MET A 84 13.06 0.19 -4.04
N LEU A 85 11.83 -0.24 -3.73
CA LEU A 85 11.17 -1.33 -4.46
C LEU A 85 11.02 -1.01 -5.94
N CYS A 86 10.62 0.22 -6.26
CA CYS A 86 10.49 0.66 -7.65
C CYS A 86 11.83 0.65 -8.39
N ARG A 87 12.92 1.04 -7.73
CA ARG A 87 14.26 0.96 -8.31
C ARG A 87 14.72 -0.47 -8.55
N GLN A 88 14.42 -1.38 -7.63
CA GLN A 88 14.80 -2.79 -7.77
C GLN A 88 14.14 -3.49 -8.95
N THR A 89 12.87 -3.19 -9.21
CA THR A 89 12.17 -3.76 -10.37
C THR A 89 12.60 -3.12 -11.68
N GLY A 90 13.06 -1.86 -11.65
CA GLY A 90 13.58 -1.14 -12.81
C GLY A 90 12.58 -0.86 -13.92
N LYS A 91 11.30 -1.15 -13.72
CA LYS A 91 10.26 -0.91 -14.74
C LYS A 91 9.86 0.57 -14.75
N PRO A 92 9.51 1.14 -15.93
CA PRO A 92 8.97 2.50 -15.99
C PRO A 92 7.51 2.53 -15.51
N HIS A 93 7.04 3.71 -15.12
CA HIS A 93 5.62 3.99 -14.82
C HIS A 93 4.98 3.01 -13.81
N GLN A 94 5.68 2.78 -12.71
CA GLN A 94 5.22 1.83 -11.70
C GLN A 94 4.19 2.41 -10.74
N GLY A 95 4.06 3.72 -10.68
CA GLY A 95 3.09 4.39 -9.83
C GLY A 95 3.45 5.82 -9.51
N VAL A 96 2.66 6.40 -8.64
CA VAL A 96 2.85 7.76 -8.12
C VAL A 96 2.42 7.77 -6.65
N TYR A 97 3.01 8.64 -5.87
CA TYR A 97 2.55 8.86 -4.50
C TYR A 97 2.30 10.35 -4.23
N PHE A 98 1.41 10.59 -3.30
CA PHE A 98 1.07 11.92 -2.81
C PHE A 98 1.18 11.95 -1.30
N VAL A 99 1.64 13.05 -0.77
CA VAL A 99 1.65 13.28 0.68
C VAL A 99 0.89 14.58 0.97
N ALA A 100 -0.06 14.51 1.87
CA ALA A 100 -0.80 15.67 2.33
C ALA A 100 -0.75 15.76 3.85
N PRO A 101 -0.71 16.97 4.42
CA PRO A 101 -0.82 17.12 5.87
C PRO A 101 -2.24 16.76 6.33
N LEU A 102 -2.33 16.11 7.49
CA LEU A 102 -3.60 15.83 8.15
C LEU A 102 -3.77 16.72 9.37
N GLN A 103 -4.95 17.31 9.50
CA GLN A 103 -5.33 18.07 10.69
C GLN A 103 -5.68 17.17 11.86
N ALA A 104 -6.21 15.98 11.57
CA ALA A 104 -6.57 15.02 12.58
C ALA A 104 -6.45 13.59 12.02
N LEU A 105 -6.04 12.69 12.87
CA LEU A 105 -6.02 11.26 12.62
C LEU A 105 -6.49 10.57 13.89
N GLY A 106 -7.60 9.86 13.81
CA GLY A 106 -8.18 9.13 14.92
C GLY A 106 -8.51 7.71 14.52
N ARG A 107 -8.39 6.80 15.47
CA ARG A 107 -8.80 5.40 15.29
C ARG A 107 -10.13 5.20 15.97
N LEU A 108 -10.98 4.41 15.33
CA LEU A 108 -12.32 4.12 15.84
C LEU A 108 -12.32 2.75 16.53
N GLY A 109 -13.05 2.70 17.64
CA GLY A 109 -13.17 1.49 18.44
C GLY A 109 -12.14 1.38 19.56
N LEU A 110 -12.06 0.20 20.17
CA LEU A 110 -11.11 -0.06 21.25
C LEU A 110 -9.68 -0.21 20.70
N GLU A 111 -8.70 0.29 21.46
CA GLU A 111 -7.30 0.04 21.13
C GLU A 111 -6.99 -1.44 21.21
N ILE A 112 -6.37 -1.94 20.16
CA ILE A 112 -5.88 -3.32 20.09
C ILE A 112 -4.38 -3.28 20.33
N ASP A 113 -3.89 -4.23 21.16
CA ASP A 113 -2.46 -4.46 21.32
C ASP A 113 -1.82 -4.62 19.92
N PRO A 114 -0.73 -3.89 19.60
CA PRO A 114 -0.05 -4.01 18.32
C PRO A 114 0.31 -5.43 17.92
N ASP A 115 0.71 -6.26 18.88
CA ASP A 115 1.04 -7.67 18.63
C ASP A 115 -0.21 -8.48 18.23
N GLN A 116 -1.34 -8.22 18.86
CA GLN A 116 -2.61 -8.87 18.48
C GLN A 116 -3.07 -8.44 17.10
N HIS A 117 -2.92 -7.18 16.77
CA HIS A 117 -3.26 -6.65 15.46
C HIS A 117 -2.39 -7.28 14.37
N ARG A 118 -1.09 -7.37 14.60
CA ARG A 118 -0.15 -8.00 13.69
C ARG A 118 -0.49 -9.47 13.46
N ASN A 119 -0.75 -10.22 14.51
CA ASN A 119 -1.12 -11.62 14.43
C ASN A 119 -2.43 -11.81 13.63
N HIS A 120 -3.38 -10.92 13.80
CA HIS A 120 -4.64 -10.96 13.06
C HIS A 120 -4.41 -10.76 11.55
N ILE A 121 -3.57 -9.80 11.19
CA ILE A 121 -3.22 -9.52 9.79
C ILE A 121 -2.45 -10.70 9.19
N GLU A 122 -1.44 -11.21 9.88
CA GLU A 122 -0.65 -12.35 9.43
C GLU A 122 -1.52 -13.59 9.19
N LYS A 123 -2.49 -13.82 10.06
CA LYS A 123 -3.44 -14.90 9.88
C LYS A 123 -4.30 -14.72 8.62
N LYS A 124 -4.74 -13.50 8.33
CA LYS A 124 -5.54 -13.21 7.12
C LYS A 124 -4.75 -13.40 5.83
N ILE A 125 -3.46 -13.12 5.83
CA ILE A 125 -2.58 -13.30 4.65
C ILE A 125 -1.96 -14.69 4.57
N GLY A 126 -2.36 -15.62 5.47
CA GLY A 126 -1.93 -17.01 5.43
C GLY A 126 -0.54 -17.28 5.98
N LYS A 127 0.09 -16.34 6.66
CA LYS A 127 1.35 -16.59 7.37
C LYS A 127 1.08 -17.34 8.67
N PRO A 128 1.95 -18.29 9.05
CA PRO A 128 1.80 -18.97 10.33
C PRO A 128 1.97 -17.97 11.47
N VAL A 129 0.98 -17.93 12.34
CA VAL A 129 1.10 -17.20 13.61
C VAL A 129 2.07 -17.96 14.48
N ALA A 130 3.10 -17.30 15.00
CA ALA A 130 3.98 -17.90 15.98
C ALA A 130 3.13 -18.34 17.17
N GLU A 131 3.09 -19.64 17.42
CA GLU A 131 2.44 -20.14 18.63
C GLU A 131 3.12 -19.53 19.84
N LYS A 132 2.38 -18.75 20.60
CA LYS A 132 2.82 -18.40 21.95
C LYS A 132 2.94 -19.72 22.67
N SER A 133 4.19 -20.09 23.02
CA SER A 133 4.39 -21.22 23.91
C SER A 133 3.54 -20.95 25.15
N SER A 134 2.56 -21.80 25.35
CA SER A 134 1.71 -21.75 26.53
C SER A 134 2.51 -22.25 27.72
N GLU A 135 3.47 -21.46 28.19
CA GLU A 135 4.16 -21.72 29.45
C GLU A 135 3.50 -21.03 30.64
N ASP A 136 2.26 -20.65 30.56
CA ASP A 136 1.49 -20.23 31.73
C ASP A 136 0.47 -21.26 32.11
N SER A 137 0.94 -22.46 32.37
CA SER A 137 0.24 -23.36 33.21
C SER A 137 0.68 -23.08 34.66
N LYS A 138 0.10 -22.10 35.28
CA LYS A 138 -0.06 -21.99 36.77
C LYS A 138 -0.36 -20.59 37.16
#